data_9bedfd7b0ccf897b2c3aced0d75539e1
#
_entry.id   9bedfd7b0ccf897b2c3aced0d75539e1
#
_cell.length_a   1.000
_cell.length_b   1.000
_cell.length_c   1.000
_cell.angle_alpha   90.00
_cell.angle_beta   90.00
_cell.angle_gamma   90.00
#
_symmetry.space_group_name_H-M   'P 1'
#
loop_
_entity.id
_entity.type
_entity.pdbx_description
1 polymer ?
#
loop_
_entity_poly.entity_id
_entity_poly.type
_entity_poly.pdbx_seq_one_letter_code
_entity_poly.pdbx_strand_id
1 'polypeptide(L)'
;GRAKSAERKKMWIRLHIESTDYQTFSENLRIHGTIEEAQFDVGLHHTHIVEIRDDVELSCSTEFSSSDRELLRQAEQASGQTNVVLAVVETDEVVLFHVTARGLREGATWTMRGGGKRGEIRQSAGIASSFRLKVISALLDTLGPETPLVVCGPGHAREALLTDLKASGETRMMKSVATSMAGRAGANEVLREGLADEFLEDYAIQKEMKNLFLLRNTKN
;
A
#
# COMPACT_ATOMS: atom_id res chain seq x y z
N GLY A 1 8.71 18.78 -41.58
CA GLY A 1 9.40 17.63 -41.08
C GLY A 1 8.64 16.98 -39.95
N ARG A 2 8.21 15.71 -40.11
CA ARG A 2 7.57 14.94 -39.05
C ARG A 2 8.61 14.70 -37.96
N ALA A 3 8.34 15.10 -36.72
CA ALA A 3 9.11 14.73 -35.57
C ALA A 3 9.17 13.19 -35.48
N LYS A 4 10.36 12.61 -35.51
CA LYS A 4 10.55 11.19 -35.23
C LYS A 4 10.08 10.95 -33.78
N SER A 5 9.14 10.02 -33.59
CA SER A 5 8.73 9.60 -32.27
C SER A 5 9.98 9.00 -31.59
N ALA A 6 10.43 9.64 -30.52
CA ALA A 6 11.52 9.10 -29.70
C ALA A 6 10.98 7.86 -28.97
N GLU A 7 11.48 6.70 -29.39
CA GLU A 7 11.18 5.44 -28.71
C GLU A 7 11.97 5.40 -27.40
N ARG A 8 11.27 5.39 -26.25
CA ARG A 8 11.91 5.26 -24.94
C ARG A 8 12.39 3.82 -24.78
N LYS A 9 13.69 3.60 -24.81
CA LYS A 9 14.32 2.31 -24.51
C LYS A 9 14.79 2.31 -23.06
N LYS A 10 14.52 1.21 -22.35
CA LYS A 10 15.16 0.98 -21.06
C LYS A 10 16.65 0.83 -21.29
N MET A 11 17.44 1.57 -20.54
CA MET A 11 18.90 1.50 -20.57
C MET A 11 19.43 1.54 -19.15
N TRP A 12 20.57 0.91 -18.94
CA TRP A 12 21.30 1.01 -17.70
C TRP A 12 22.23 2.23 -17.76
N ILE A 13 22.27 2.99 -16.68
CA ILE A 13 23.16 4.13 -16.52
C ILE A 13 23.85 4.08 -15.15
N ARG A 14 25.12 4.45 -15.09
CA ARG A 14 25.81 4.76 -13.83
C ARG A 14 25.89 6.26 -13.68
N LEU A 15 25.39 6.75 -12.56
CA LEU A 15 25.33 8.17 -12.24
C LEU A 15 26.24 8.47 -11.05
N HIS A 16 27.17 9.42 -11.22
CA HIS A 16 27.85 10.03 -10.08
C HIS A 16 26.89 11.02 -9.42
N ILE A 17 26.41 10.69 -8.23
CA ILE A 17 25.36 11.46 -7.55
C ILE A 17 25.97 12.73 -6.96
N GLU A 18 25.45 13.87 -7.35
CA GLU A 18 25.81 15.20 -6.86
C GLU A 18 24.79 15.73 -5.84
N SER A 19 23.52 15.44 -6.03
CA SER A 19 22.47 15.81 -5.11
C SER A 19 21.28 14.85 -5.16
N THR A 20 20.55 14.79 -4.06
CA THR A 20 19.30 14.03 -3.94
C THR A 20 18.23 14.93 -3.35
N ASP A 21 16.99 14.78 -3.84
CA ASP A 21 15.81 15.53 -3.36
C ASP A 21 14.64 14.58 -3.22
N TYR A 22 14.13 14.42 -1.98
CA TYR A 22 12.94 13.62 -1.73
C TYR A 22 11.70 14.49 -1.76
N GLN A 23 10.83 14.22 -2.72
CA GLN A 23 9.58 14.92 -2.91
C GLN A 23 8.45 14.26 -2.12
N THR A 24 8.13 14.78 -0.96
CA THR A 24 7.12 14.23 -0.05
C THR A 24 5.72 14.11 -0.66
N PHE A 25 5.32 15.03 -1.53
CA PHE A 25 4.00 14.98 -2.18
C PHE A 25 3.84 13.87 -3.21
N SER A 26 4.91 13.50 -3.89
CA SER A 26 4.91 12.47 -4.93
C SER A 26 5.57 11.18 -4.48
N GLU A 27 6.13 11.16 -3.26
CA GLU A 27 6.92 10.06 -2.69
C GLU A 27 8.05 9.59 -3.62
N ASN A 28 8.61 10.50 -4.40
CA ASN A 28 9.65 10.21 -5.37
C ASN A 28 11.01 10.71 -4.87
N LEU A 29 12.03 9.88 -5.03
CA LEU A 29 13.42 10.28 -4.84
C LEU A 29 13.98 10.76 -6.19
N ARG A 30 14.31 12.04 -6.26
CA ARG A 30 15.01 12.61 -7.40
C ARG A 30 16.51 12.56 -7.14
N ILE A 31 17.26 11.99 -8.07
CA ILE A 31 18.72 11.92 -8.03
C ILE A 31 19.26 12.73 -9.19
N HIS A 32 20.14 13.66 -8.91
CA HIS A 32 20.82 14.49 -9.91
C HIS A 32 22.32 14.20 -9.87
N GLY A 33 22.94 14.07 -11.04
CA GLY A 33 24.36 13.81 -11.13
C GLY A 33 24.88 13.74 -12.56
N THR A 34 26.14 13.36 -12.70
CA THR A 34 26.81 13.21 -13.99
C THR A 34 26.83 11.73 -14.42
N ILE A 35 26.53 11.45 -15.67
CA ILE A 35 26.58 10.09 -16.23
C ILE A 35 28.03 9.65 -16.35
N GLU A 36 28.47 8.68 -15.55
CA GLU A 36 29.81 8.08 -15.64
C GLU A 36 29.87 6.97 -16.68
N GLU A 37 28.79 6.19 -16.79
CA GLU A 37 28.74 5.05 -17.72
C GLU A 37 27.31 4.85 -18.25
N ALA A 38 27.19 4.81 -19.57
CA ALA A 38 25.95 4.54 -20.29
C ALA A 38 26.28 4.22 -21.78
N GLN A 39 25.26 3.84 -22.56
CA GLN A 39 25.41 3.70 -24.01
C GLN A 39 25.58 5.04 -24.72
N PHE A 40 25.04 6.13 -24.17
CA PHE A 40 25.04 7.48 -24.70
C PHE A 40 25.19 8.49 -23.59
N ASP A 41 25.56 9.71 -23.94
CA ASP A 41 25.54 10.90 -23.08
C ASP A 41 26.47 10.83 -21.86
N VAL A 42 27.54 10.03 -21.89
CA VAL A 42 28.57 9.99 -20.83
C VAL A 42 29.18 11.37 -20.65
N GLY A 43 29.28 11.82 -19.40
CA GLY A 43 29.77 13.15 -19.01
C GLY A 43 28.69 14.23 -18.98
N LEU A 44 27.46 13.95 -19.38
CA LEU A 44 26.37 14.90 -19.27
C LEU A 44 25.66 14.79 -17.93
N HIS A 45 25.08 15.89 -17.48
CA HIS A 45 24.21 15.89 -16.31
C HIS A 45 22.87 15.21 -16.61
N HIS A 46 22.41 14.40 -15.69
CA HIS A 46 21.13 13.72 -15.77
C HIS A 46 20.38 13.80 -14.45
N THR A 47 19.07 13.95 -14.53
CA THR A 47 18.18 13.83 -13.37
C THR A 47 17.33 12.60 -13.54
N HIS A 48 17.44 11.66 -12.61
CA HIS A 48 16.63 10.46 -12.57
C HIS A 48 15.63 10.54 -11.40
N ILE A 49 14.41 10.11 -11.65
CA ILE A 49 13.38 9.92 -10.63
C ILE A 49 13.32 8.44 -10.33
N VAL A 50 13.70 8.05 -9.11
CA VAL A 50 13.65 6.65 -8.68
C VAL A 50 12.20 6.32 -8.32
N GLU A 51 11.65 5.35 -9.01
CA GLU A 51 10.31 4.82 -8.75
C GLU A 51 10.40 3.54 -7.91
N ILE A 52 9.31 3.20 -7.20
CA ILE A 52 9.24 2.03 -6.29
C ILE A 52 9.62 0.69 -6.96
N ARG A 53 9.63 0.62 -8.29
CA ARG A 53 9.92 -0.59 -9.07
C ARG A 53 11.26 -0.55 -9.79
N ASP A 54 12.05 0.49 -9.55
CA ASP A 54 13.36 0.59 -10.15
C ASP A 54 14.35 -0.31 -9.40
N ASP A 55 15.16 -1.05 -10.15
CA ASP A 55 16.31 -1.74 -9.62
C ASP A 55 17.48 -0.75 -9.58
N VAL A 56 17.92 -0.40 -8.39
CA VAL A 56 19.00 0.56 -8.16
C VAL A 56 20.11 -0.12 -7.36
N GLU A 57 21.32 -0.06 -7.89
CA GLU A 57 22.54 -0.44 -7.18
C GLU A 57 23.27 0.82 -6.71
N LEU A 58 23.55 0.91 -5.40
CA LEU A 58 24.24 2.04 -4.79
C LEU A 58 25.67 1.64 -4.43
N SER A 59 26.64 2.35 -4.97
CA SER A 59 28.06 2.23 -4.60
C SER A 59 28.52 3.50 -3.90
N CYS A 60 29.19 3.34 -2.75
CA CYS A 60 29.76 4.46 -1.99
C CYS A 60 31.28 4.39 -2.02
N SER A 61 31.94 5.56 -2.08
CA SER A 61 33.41 5.68 -2.01
C SER A 61 33.97 5.36 -0.63
N THR A 62 33.14 5.42 0.41
CA THR A 62 33.48 5.08 1.78
C THR A 62 32.66 3.91 2.26
N GLU A 63 33.16 3.14 3.23
CA GLU A 63 32.38 2.08 3.85
C GLU A 63 31.18 2.66 4.60
N PHE A 64 30.04 1.98 4.52
CA PHE A 64 28.87 2.30 5.33
C PHE A 64 29.21 2.19 6.83
N SER A 65 28.84 3.21 7.57
CA SER A 65 28.97 3.19 9.03
C SER A 65 28.09 2.10 9.64
N SER A 66 28.29 1.77 10.91
CA SER A 66 27.43 0.84 11.62
C SER A 66 25.99 1.32 11.72
N SER A 67 25.77 2.63 11.83
CA SER A 67 24.45 3.25 11.84
C SER A 67 23.77 3.14 10.48
N ASP A 68 24.49 3.36 9.38
CA ASP A 68 23.94 3.24 8.03
C ASP A 68 23.51 1.80 7.73
N ARG A 69 24.36 0.82 8.10
CA ARG A 69 24.04 -0.60 7.98
C ARG A 69 22.79 -0.99 8.78
N GLU A 70 22.64 -0.43 9.98
CA GLU A 70 21.47 -0.69 10.82
C GLU A 70 20.20 -0.08 10.19
N LEU A 71 20.28 1.14 9.64
CA LEU A 71 19.17 1.76 8.90
C LEU A 71 18.76 0.95 7.67
N LEU A 72 19.74 0.47 6.88
CA LEU A 72 19.47 -0.40 5.73
C LEU A 72 18.81 -1.71 6.15
N ARG A 73 19.29 -2.34 7.23
CA ARG A 73 18.70 -3.57 7.77
C ARG A 73 17.27 -3.36 8.25
N GLN A 74 16.99 -2.23 8.92
CA GLN A 74 15.63 -1.88 9.34
C GLN A 74 14.72 -1.64 8.14
N ALA A 75 15.19 -0.92 7.12
CA ALA A 75 14.44 -0.69 5.88
C ALA A 75 14.15 -2.01 5.14
N GLU A 76 15.11 -2.93 5.08
CA GLU A 76 14.93 -4.26 4.48
C GLU A 76 13.86 -5.07 5.25
N GLN A 77 13.94 -5.11 6.56
CA GLN A 77 12.96 -5.80 7.39
C GLN A 77 11.55 -5.19 7.27
N ALA A 78 11.45 -3.86 7.25
CA ALA A 78 10.17 -3.17 7.08
C ALA A 78 9.56 -3.36 5.69
N SER A 79 10.38 -3.56 4.66
CA SER A 79 9.95 -3.59 3.25
C SER A 79 8.97 -4.71 2.90
N GLY A 80 8.97 -5.81 3.67
CA GLY A 80 8.08 -6.96 3.46
C GLY A 80 6.87 -7.00 4.39
N GLN A 81 6.83 -6.12 5.39
CA GLN A 81 5.73 -6.11 6.36
C GLN A 81 4.51 -5.40 5.79
N THR A 82 3.34 -5.98 6.02
CA THR A 82 2.05 -5.33 5.74
C THR A 82 1.75 -4.36 6.87
N ASN A 83 1.71 -3.07 6.56
CA ASN A 83 1.40 -2.03 7.54
C ASN A 83 -0.10 -1.88 7.79
N VAL A 84 -0.87 -1.99 6.71
CA VAL A 84 -2.34 -1.92 6.72
C VAL A 84 -2.90 -2.73 5.58
N VAL A 85 -4.13 -3.21 5.73
CA VAL A 85 -4.88 -3.83 4.65
C VAL A 85 -6.05 -2.94 4.26
N LEU A 86 -6.20 -2.71 2.96
CA LEU A 86 -7.36 -2.05 2.39
C LEU A 86 -8.31 -3.13 1.83
N ALA A 87 -9.54 -3.16 2.31
CA ALA A 87 -10.62 -3.94 1.70
C ALA A 87 -11.43 -3.00 0.82
N VAL A 88 -11.23 -3.07 -0.49
CA VAL A 88 -11.99 -2.28 -1.46
C VAL A 88 -13.27 -3.01 -1.80
N VAL A 89 -14.41 -2.38 -1.50
CA VAL A 89 -15.73 -3.01 -1.49
C VAL A 89 -16.62 -2.38 -2.54
N GLU A 90 -17.15 -3.23 -3.40
CA GLU A 90 -18.29 -2.97 -4.27
C GLU A 90 -19.50 -3.81 -3.86
N THR A 91 -20.60 -3.65 -4.57
CA THR A 91 -21.85 -4.36 -4.26
C THR A 91 -21.70 -5.88 -4.37
N ASP A 92 -20.89 -6.35 -5.31
CA ASP A 92 -20.70 -7.76 -5.68
C ASP A 92 -19.23 -8.21 -5.69
N GLU A 93 -18.32 -7.35 -5.25
CA GLU A 93 -16.90 -7.67 -5.20
C GLU A 93 -16.21 -7.05 -3.97
N VAL A 94 -15.27 -7.79 -3.42
CA VAL A 94 -14.33 -7.29 -2.40
C VAL A 94 -12.92 -7.70 -2.81
N VAL A 95 -12.01 -6.73 -2.89
CA VAL A 95 -10.59 -6.95 -3.21
C VAL A 95 -9.73 -6.48 -2.04
N LEU A 96 -8.81 -7.32 -1.58
CA LEU A 96 -7.83 -6.93 -0.57
C LEU A 96 -6.56 -6.38 -1.23
N PHE A 97 -6.04 -5.31 -0.64
CA PHE A 97 -4.72 -4.78 -0.95
C PHE A 97 -3.91 -4.66 0.33
N HIS A 98 -2.73 -5.24 0.32
CA HIS A 98 -1.73 -5.08 1.38
C HIS A 98 -0.89 -3.86 1.06
N VAL A 99 -0.90 -2.89 1.96
CA VAL A 99 0.00 -1.73 1.88
C VAL A 99 1.32 -2.11 2.52
N THR A 100 2.38 -2.04 1.76
CA THR A 100 3.74 -2.34 2.19
C THR A 100 4.64 -1.15 1.87
N ALA A 101 5.85 -1.13 2.40
CA ALA A 101 6.84 -0.12 2.02
C ALA A 101 7.17 -0.11 0.51
N ARG A 102 6.85 -1.20 -0.21
CA ARG A 102 7.02 -1.32 -1.67
C ARG A 102 5.75 -0.94 -2.47
N GLY A 103 4.72 -0.42 -1.80
CA GLY A 103 3.44 -0.04 -2.41
C GLY A 103 2.33 -1.08 -2.22
N LEU A 104 1.31 -1.01 -3.07
CA LEU A 104 0.14 -1.88 -3.01
C LEU A 104 0.40 -3.25 -3.63
N ARG A 105 0.25 -4.29 -2.82
CA ARG A 105 0.22 -5.69 -3.26
C ARG A 105 -1.22 -6.20 -3.20
N GLU A 106 -1.74 -6.64 -4.32
CA GLU A 106 -3.06 -7.26 -4.41
C GLU A 106 -3.06 -8.62 -3.70
N GLY A 107 -4.09 -8.84 -2.90
CA GLY A 107 -4.33 -10.06 -2.14
C GLY A 107 -5.52 -10.84 -2.69
N ALA A 108 -6.39 -11.32 -1.80
CA ALA A 108 -7.56 -12.09 -2.17
C ALA A 108 -8.65 -11.22 -2.80
N THR A 109 -9.39 -11.81 -3.73
CA THR A 109 -10.58 -11.23 -4.35
C THR A 109 -11.76 -12.16 -4.18
N TRP A 110 -12.88 -11.62 -3.73
CA TRP A 110 -14.16 -12.33 -3.63
C TRP A 110 -15.20 -11.67 -4.50
N THR A 111 -15.87 -12.45 -5.32
CA THR A 111 -16.97 -12.01 -6.18
C THR A 111 -18.26 -12.76 -5.83
N MET A 112 -19.35 -12.01 -5.77
CA MET A 112 -20.66 -12.58 -5.53
C MET A 112 -21.19 -13.23 -6.82
N ARG A 113 -21.35 -14.57 -6.80
CA ARG A 113 -21.94 -15.31 -7.91
C ARG A 113 -23.46 -15.33 -7.76
N GLY A 114 -24.20 -15.01 -8.81
CA GLY A 114 -25.66 -15.19 -8.88
C GLY A 114 -26.50 -13.90 -8.79
N GLY A 115 -25.90 -12.72 -8.82
CA GLY A 115 -26.62 -11.44 -8.93
C GLY A 115 -27.10 -11.15 -10.36
N GLY A 116 -27.85 -12.04 -10.97
CA GLY A 116 -28.48 -11.81 -12.28
C GLY A 116 -29.44 -10.61 -12.23
N LYS A 117 -29.45 -9.77 -13.28
CA LYS A 117 -30.20 -8.50 -13.43
C LYS A 117 -31.74 -8.56 -13.26
N ARG A 118 -32.34 -9.64 -12.78
CA ARG A 118 -33.80 -9.82 -12.63
C ARG A 118 -34.20 -10.73 -11.46
N GLY A 119 -33.60 -10.57 -10.28
CA GLY A 119 -34.05 -11.25 -9.07
C GLY A 119 -34.81 -10.30 -8.13
N GLU A 120 -35.86 -10.80 -7.47
CA GLU A 120 -36.65 -10.03 -6.50
C GLU A 120 -35.74 -9.40 -5.42
N ILE A 121 -35.99 -8.15 -5.07
CA ILE A 121 -35.19 -7.32 -4.14
C ILE A 121 -34.95 -8.04 -2.78
N ARG A 122 -35.87 -8.88 -2.32
CA ARG A 122 -35.74 -9.65 -1.08
C ARG A 122 -34.73 -10.81 -1.15
N GLN A 123 -34.60 -11.47 -2.31
CA GLN A 123 -33.58 -12.50 -2.51
C GLN A 123 -32.18 -11.88 -2.65
N SER A 124 -32.08 -10.70 -3.25
CA SER A 124 -30.78 -10.00 -3.41
C SER A 124 -30.18 -9.57 -2.07
N ALA A 125 -30.99 -9.14 -1.10
CA ALA A 125 -30.51 -8.75 0.24
C ALA A 125 -29.92 -9.95 1.03
N GLY A 126 -30.57 -11.11 0.95
CA GLY A 126 -30.07 -12.34 1.58
C GLY A 126 -28.77 -12.86 0.94
N ILE A 127 -28.67 -12.78 -0.38
CA ILE A 127 -27.44 -13.15 -1.10
C ILE A 127 -26.30 -12.22 -0.73
N ALA A 128 -26.53 -10.89 -0.70
CA ALA A 128 -25.54 -9.91 -0.31
C ALA A 128 -25.04 -10.10 1.14
N SER A 129 -25.94 -10.37 2.08
CA SER A 129 -25.58 -10.69 3.47
C SER A 129 -24.76 -11.97 3.56
N SER A 130 -25.19 -13.06 2.90
CA SER A 130 -24.44 -14.30 2.88
C SER A 130 -23.06 -14.16 2.23
N PHE A 131 -22.95 -13.31 1.19
CA PHE A 131 -21.66 -12.99 0.58
C PHE A 131 -20.73 -12.27 1.56
N ARG A 132 -21.20 -11.22 2.24
CA ARG A 132 -20.40 -10.50 3.23
C ARG A 132 -19.93 -11.40 4.36
N LEU A 133 -20.78 -12.26 4.90
CA LEU A 133 -20.39 -13.22 5.94
C LEU A 133 -19.27 -14.16 5.49
N LYS A 134 -19.32 -14.64 4.25
CA LYS A 134 -18.23 -15.47 3.67
C LYS A 134 -16.94 -14.68 3.52
N VAL A 135 -17.04 -13.42 3.05
CA VAL A 135 -15.88 -12.53 2.94
C VAL A 135 -15.27 -12.27 4.31
N ILE A 136 -16.09 -12.00 5.32
CA ILE A 136 -15.64 -11.77 6.70
C ILE A 136 -14.89 -12.97 7.24
N SER A 137 -15.46 -14.17 7.15
CA SER A 137 -14.79 -15.39 7.61
C SER A 137 -13.42 -15.57 6.93
N ALA A 138 -13.37 -15.47 5.60
CA ALA A 138 -12.11 -15.62 4.86
C ALA A 138 -11.10 -14.49 5.16
N LEU A 139 -11.58 -13.27 5.41
CA LEU A 139 -10.75 -12.14 5.78
C LEU A 139 -10.11 -12.34 7.16
N LEU A 140 -10.90 -12.78 8.14
CA LEU A 140 -10.41 -13.06 9.49
C LEU A 140 -9.42 -14.21 9.53
N ASP A 141 -9.61 -15.23 8.70
CA ASP A 141 -8.67 -16.34 8.55
C ASP A 141 -7.34 -15.93 7.89
N THR A 142 -7.36 -14.89 7.08
CA THR A 142 -6.19 -14.45 6.28
C THR A 142 -5.37 -13.39 6.99
N LEU A 143 -6.00 -12.50 7.74
CA LEU A 143 -5.37 -11.34 8.37
C LEU A 143 -4.92 -11.65 9.80
N GLY A 144 -3.69 -11.27 10.13
CA GLY A 144 -3.22 -11.28 11.51
C GLY A 144 -4.11 -10.40 12.41
N PRO A 145 -4.29 -10.75 13.69
CA PRO A 145 -5.23 -10.09 14.59
C PRO A 145 -4.90 -8.60 14.86
N GLU A 146 -3.64 -8.23 14.73
CA GLU A 146 -3.13 -6.88 14.98
C GLU A 146 -3.08 -6.01 13.69
N THR A 147 -3.41 -6.57 12.52
CA THR A 147 -3.33 -5.82 11.26
C THR A 147 -4.50 -4.86 11.14
N PRO A 148 -4.28 -3.54 11.06
CA PRO A 148 -5.35 -2.57 10.88
C PRO A 148 -6.02 -2.75 9.51
N LEU A 149 -7.33 -2.51 9.46
CA LEU A 149 -8.15 -2.69 8.28
C LEU A 149 -8.87 -1.39 7.90
N VAL A 150 -8.65 -0.93 6.69
CA VAL A 150 -9.43 0.14 6.08
C VAL A 150 -10.42 -0.46 5.09
N VAL A 151 -11.69 -0.30 5.37
CA VAL A 151 -12.77 -0.71 4.46
C VAL A 151 -13.12 0.48 3.58
N CYS A 152 -12.83 0.42 2.29
CA CYS A 152 -12.99 1.53 1.37
C CYS A 152 -13.79 1.11 0.13
N GLY A 153 -14.25 2.08 -0.63
CA GLY A 153 -15.01 1.83 -1.86
C GLY A 153 -16.12 2.85 -2.08
N PRO A 154 -16.72 2.86 -3.27
CA PRO A 154 -17.86 3.70 -3.60
C PRO A 154 -19.14 3.19 -2.94
N GLY A 155 -20.09 4.09 -2.67
CA GLY A 155 -21.42 3.75 -2.18
C GLY A 155 -21.47 3.20 -0.75
N HIS A 156 -22.54 2.47 -0.44
CA HIS A 156 -22.85 2.00 0.92
C HIS A 156 -22.38 0.57 1.24
N ALA A 157 -21.90 -0.19 0.27
CA ALA A 157 -21.50 -1.57 0.49
C ALA A 157 -20.37 -1.71 1.52
N ARG A 158 -19.44 -0.75 1.57
CA ARG A 158 -18.35 -0.69 2.55
C ARG A 158 -18.88 -0.56 3.98
N GLU A 159 -19.91 0.27 4.20
CA GLU A 159 -20.52 0.48 5.52
C GLU A 159 -21.22 -0.79 6.03
N ALA A 160 -21.91 -1.50 5.14
CA ALA A 160 -22.53 -2.77 5.47
C ALA A 160 -21.49 -3.84 5.86
N LEU A 161 -20.36 -3.92 5.12
CA LEU A 161 -19.28 -4.85 5.47
C LEU A 161 -18.63 -4.48 6.81
N LEU A 162 -18.38 -3.19 7.07
CA LEU A 162 -17.80 -2.75 8.33
C LEU A 162 -18.73 -3.02 9.51
N THR A 163 -20.05 -2.82 9.33
CA THR A 163 -21.06 -3.12 10.34
C THR A 163 -21.08 -4.60 10.68
N ASP A 164 -21.08 -5.46 9.67
CA ASP A 164 -21.08 -6.91 9.85
C ASP A 164 -19.76 -7.39 10.50
N LEU A 165 -18.60 -6.79 10.14
CA LEU A 165 -17.31 -7.06 10.78
C LEU A 165 -17.32 -6.72 12.27
N LYS A 166 -17.84 -5.55 12.64
CA LYS A 166 -18.00 -5.16 14.06
C LYS A 166 -18.93 -6.10 14.80
N ALA A 167 -20.03 -6.51 14.18
CA ALA A 167 -20.98 -7.44 14.75
C ALA A 167 -20.41 -8.85 14.95
N SER A 168 -19.38 -9.24 14.19
CA SER A 168 -18.68 -10.53 14.37
C SER A 168 -17.77 -10.60 15.59
N GLY A 169 -17.63 -9.51 16.35
CA GLY A 169 -16.79 -9.42 17.54
C GLY A 169 -15.32 -9.10 17.23
N GLU A 170 -15.01 -8.68 16.01
CA GLU A 170 -13.66 -8.28 15.64
C GLU A 170 -13.23 -7.00 16.37
N THR A 171 -12.05 -7.05 16.98
CA THR A 171 -11.50 -5.98 17.84
C THR A 171 -10.34 -5.20 17.22
N ARG A 172 -9.86 -5.59 16.02
CA ARG A 172 -8.81 -4.85 15.31
C ARG A 172 -9.22 -3.42 15.03
N MET A 173 -8.26 -2.54 14.88
CA MET A 173 -8.54 -1.18 14.43
C MET A 173 -9.10 -1.19 13.00
N MET A 174 -10.26 -0.56 12.82
CA MET A 174 -10.96 -0.50 11.52
C MET A 174 -11.50 0.89 11.26
N LYS A 175 -11.36 1.34 10.02
CA LYS A 175 -11.94 2.62 9.52
C LYS A 175 -12.68 2.39 8.21
N SER A 176 -13.78 3.11 8.00
CA SER A 176 -14.46 3.22 6.70
C SER A 176 -14.03 4.48 5.99
N VAL A 177 -13.70 4.37 4.71
CA VAL A 177 -13.25 5.47 3.86
C VAL A 177 -14.00 5.44 2.54
N ALA A 178 -14.67 6.53 2.20
CA ALA A 178 -15.32 6.66 0.90
C ALA A 178 -14.27 6.91 -0.19
N THR A 179 -14.37 6.19 -1.31
CA THR A 179 -13.60 6.46 -2.52
C THR A 179 -14.55 6.65 -3.70
N SER A 180 -14.09 7.39 -4.71
CA SER A 180 -14.84 7.58 -5.94
C SER A 180 -14.73 6.38 -6.88
N MET A 181 -13.65 5.61 -6.73
CA MET A 181 -13.30 4.45 -7.55
C MET A 181 -13.31 3.18 -6.73
N ALA A 182 -13.43 2.05 -7.42
CA ALA A 182 -13.31 0.71 -6.87
C ALA A 182 -11.97 0.03 -7.24
N GLY A 183 -11.76 -1.20 -6.77
CA GLY A 183 -10.58 -1.99 -7.09
C GLY A 183 -9.28 -1.28 -6.79
N ARG A 184 -8.24 -1.52 -7.59
CA ARG A 184 -6.91 -0.91 -7.41
C ARG A 184 -6.94 0.63 -7.50
N ALA A 185 -7.83 1.20 -8.31
CA ALA A 185 -7.95 2.66 -8.43
C ALA A 185 -8.43 3.28 -7.11
N GLY A 186 -9.42 2.66 -6.45
CA GLY A 186 -9.89 3.09 -5.12
C GLY A 186 -8.82 2.92 -4.04
N ALA A 187 -8.06 1.83 -4.06
CA ALA A 187 -6.95 1.64 -3.14
C ALA A 187 -5.86 2.72 -3.33
N ASN A 188 -5.52 3.08 -4.57
CA ASN A 188 -4.60 4.16 -4.86
C ASN A 188 -5.14 5.54 -4.43
N GLU A 189 -6.45 5.77 -4.56
CA GLU A 189 -7.11 7.00 -4.10
C GLU A 189 -6.93 7.18 -2.59
N VAL A 190 -7.14 6.12 -1.79
CA VAL A 190 -6.92 6.16 -0.34
C VAL A 190 -5.51 6.60 0.01
N LEU A 191 -4.50 6.07 -0.67
CA LEU A 191 -3.09 6.39 -0.38
C LEU A 191 -2.71 7.79 -0.90
N ARG A 192 -3.07 8.12 -2.14
CA ARG A 192 -2.69 9.37 -2.77
C ARG A 192 -3.30 10.59 -2.09
N GLU A 193 -4.53 10.46 -1.60
CA GLU A 193 -5.27 11.56 -0.98
C GLU A 193 -5.17 11.55 0.55
N GLY A 194 -4.39 10.63 1.13
CA GLY A 194 -4.18 10.54 2.57
C GLY A 194 -5.45 10.25 3.38
N LEU A 195 -6.46 9.59 2.77
CA LEU A 195 -7.78 9.40 3.37
C LEU A 195 -7.78 8.53 4.63
N ALA A 196 -6.69 7.83 4.91
CA ALA A 196 -6.52 6.99 6.08
C ALA A 196 -5.36 7.44 6.99
N ASP A 197 -4.70 8.56 6.72
CA ASP A 197 -3.46 8.96 7.40
C ASP A 197 -3.65 9.12 8.91
N GLU A 198 -4.64 9.89 9.34
CA GLU A 198 -4.97 10.06 10.77
C GLU A 198 -5.20 8.70 11.48
N PHE A 199 -5.92 7.78 10.83
CA PHE A 199 -6.15 6.44 11.37
C PHE A 199 -4.86 5.63 11.51
N LEU A 200 -3.94 5.77 10.56
CA LEU A 200 -2.66 5.07 10.57
C LEU A 200 -1.69 5.66 11.59
N GLU A 201 -1.73 6.98 11.80
CA GLU A 201 -1.00 7.65 12.88
C GLU A 201 -1.47 7.16 14.25
N ASP A 202 -2.77 7.11 14.49
CA ASP A 202 -3.36 6.57 15.72
C ASP A 202 -2.94 5.12 15.97
N TYR A 203 -2.94 4.29 14.91
CA TYR A 203 -2.49 2.91 15.02
C TYR A 203 -1.01 2.81 15.39
N ALA A 204 -0.15 3.62 14.78
CA ALA A 204 1.28 3.63 15.07
C ALA A 204 1.54 4.03 16.53
N ILE A 205 0.87 5.05 17.04
CA ILE A 205 0.96 5.49 18.44
C ILE A 205 0.52 4.38 19.40
N GLN A 206 -0.61 3.73 19.14
CA GLN A 206 -1.10 2.63 19.99
C GLN A 206 -0.13 1.43 20.00
N LYS A 207 0.45 1.11 18.85
CA LYS A 207 1.44 0.03 18.74
C LYS A 207 2.70 0.33 19.54
N GLU A 208 3.21 1.56 19.48
CA GLU A 208 4.37 1.99 20.26
C GLU A 208 4.08 1.95 21.77
N MET A 209 2.94 2.46 22.20
CA MET A 209 2.53 2.42 23.61
C MET A 209 2.43 0.98 24.14
N LYS A 210 1.86 0.07 23.34
CA LYS A 210 1.76 -1.36 23.68
C LYS A 210 3.14 -1.99 23.85
N ASN A 211 4.08 -1.70 22.94
CA ASN A 211 5.45 -2.19 23.02
C ASN A 211 6.19 -1.66 24.25
N LEU A 212 6.03 -0.38 24.60
CA LEU A 212 6.60 0.22 25.79
C LEU A 212 6.05 -0.42 27.08
N PHE A 213 4.76 -0.72 27.11
CA PHE A 213 4.12 -1.38 28.25
C PHE A 213 4.63 -2.82 28.44
N LEU A 214 4.78 -3.57 27.34
CA LEU A 214 5.36 -4.93 27.38
C LEU A 214 6.81 -4.91 27.88
N LEU A 215 7.64 -3.98 27.42
CA LEU A 215 9.03 -3.83 27.86
C LEU A 215 9.16 -3.48 29.35
N ARG A 216 8.19 -2.75 29.92
CA ARG A 216 8.15 -2.47 31.37
C ARG A 216 7.79 -3.70 32.21
N ASN A 217 6.90 -4.55 31.71
CA ASN A 217 6.43 -5.73 32.43
C ASN A 217 7.38 -6.93 32.33
N THR A 218 8.32 -6.93 31.38
CA THR A 218 9.37 -7.99 31.27
C THR A 218 10.61 -7.72 32.11
N LYS A 219 10.69 -6.57 32.80
CA LYS A 219 11.81 -6.21 33.69
C LYS A 219 11.52 -6.44 35.20
N ASN A 220 10.40 -7.06 35.53
CA ASN A 220 10.06 -7.59 36.85
C ASN A 220 10.02 -9.13 36.77
#